data_04beb14fbff37cc1beeaecb79d6edc7a
#
_entry.id   04beb14fbff37cc1beeaecb79d6edc7a
#
_cell.length_a   1.000
_cell.length_b   1.000
_cell.length_c   1.000
_cell.angle_alpha   90.00
_cell.angle_beta   90.00
_cell.angle_gamma   90.00
#
_symmetry.space_group_name_H-M   'P 1'
#
loop_
_entity.id
_entity.type
_entity.pdbx_description
1 polymer ?
#
loop_
_entity_poly.entity_id
_entity_poly.type
_entity_poly.pdbx_seq_one_letter_code
_entity_poly.pdbx_strand_id
1 'polypeptide(L)'
;VNLFFATPEKASSHELNQQTTLVGSDAALRTLLECSNDLLLVLNDKRQALIANQETLDHFGLADNNDLAGRRPGELLGCVNSSSMMGCGASPWCRSCQINLAILECLRDDTRVSENATVCVNHPKGPQSRCFQVRCIPYRSDNQRLVLTSLTETTRWRNLETLEHYFITDFSHAVTSIDCQTRMARNSRHEDLAGVLSDLERRALLLESDIRLHRFLLGHTNERYVRRPSEILLNEVIELAIDSIAESPFIVGKSLERAKKASDTRIYLDWEILVRVLQNMLLNAFEHTDPGRSVRFEVSCEDKDTISFNVWNHRQVIEQMRLRIFQRHFSSRRDSGRGLGTYAIKLLSEGFLNGQVSFDTADSGTTFLLTLHLR
;
A
#
# COMPACT_ATOMS: atom_id res chain seq x y z
N VAL A 1 -12.45 -19.73 -23.77
CA VAL A 1 -12.00 -19.22 -22.43
C VAL A 1 -12.46 -17.78 -22.37
N ASN A 2 -13.46 -17.48 -21.52
CA ASN A 2 -13.88 -16.10 -21.28
C ASN A 2 -12.71 -15.33 -20.66
N LEU A 3 -12.03 -14.54 -21.48
CA LEU A 3 -10.88 -13.72 -21.09
C LEU A 3 -11.28 -12.50 -20.23
N PHE A 4 -12.59 -12.18 -20.13
CA PHE A 4 -13.10 -10.99 -19.50
C PHE A 4 -13.85 -11.32 -18.22
N PHE A 5 -13.61 -10.51 -17.18
CA PHE A 5 -14.34 -10.63 -15.91
C PHE A 5 -15.77 -10.07 -16.03
N ALA A 6 -15.93 -8.93 -16.69
CA ALA A 6 -17.20 -8.31 -16.99
C ALA A 6 -17.26 -8.01 -18.49
N THR A 7 -18.47 -7.94 -19.04
CA THR A 7 -18.65 -7.67 -20.47
C THR A 7 -17.96 -6.36 -20.87
N PRO A 8 -17.13 -6.36 -21.92
CA PRO A 8 -16.57 -5.15 -22.50
C PRO A 8 -17.58 -4.32 -23.27
N GLU A 9 -18.76 -4.91 -23.56
CA GLU A 9 -19.82 -4.28 -24.34
C GLU A 9 -20.24 -2.94 -23.75
N LYS A 10 -20.37 -1.93 -24.63
CA LYS A 10 -20.85 -0.58 -24.30
C LYS A 10 -22.21 -0.36 -24.97
N ALA A 11 -23.05 0.48 -24.39
CA ALA A 11 -24.26 0.95 -24.99
C ALA A 11 -23.95 1.73 -26.29
N SER A 12 -24.82 1.65 -27.27
CA SER A 12 -24.74 2.50 -28.46
C SER A 12 -24.92 3.97 -28.08
N SER A 13 -24.40 4.89 -28.90
CA SER A 13 -24.56 6.34 -28.64
C SER A 13 -26.03 6.75 -28.55
N HIS A 14 -26.89 6.11 -29.32
CA HIS A 14 -28.36 6.36 -29.30
C HIS A 14 -28.96 5.92 -27.93
N GLU A 15 -28.69 4.70 -27.53
CA GLU A 15 -29.13 4.15 -26.22
C GLU A 15 -28.62 4.98 -25.05
N LEU A 16 -27.35 5.37 -25.09
CA LEU A 16 -26.72 6.18 -24.06
C LEU A 16 -27.41 7.55 -23.95
N ASN A 17 -27.67 8.23 -25.08
CA ASN A 17 -28.36 9.52 -25.11
C ASN A 17 -29.79 9.42 -24.58
N GLN A 18 -30.53 8.37 -24.92
CA GLN A 18 -31.87 8.13 -24.39
C GLN A 18 -31.83 7.96 -22.87
N GLN A 19 -30.89 7.13 -22.35
CA GLN A 19 -30.74 6.90 -20.92
C GLN A 19 -30.33 8.16 -20.17
N THR A 20 -29.39 8.94 -20.70
CA THR A 20 -28.93 10.19 -20.12
C THR A 20 -30.04 11.23 -20.06
N THR A 21 -30.84 11.36 -21.14
CA THR A 21 -31.98 12.27 -21.17
C THR A 21 -33.05 11.88 -20.15
N LEU A 22 -33.38 10.59 -20.07
CA LEU A 22 -34.35 10.08 -19.13
C LEU A 22 -33.95 10.37 -17.69
N VAL A 23 -32.74 10.01 -17.31
CA VAL A 23 -32.24 10.21 -15.94
C VAL A 23 -32.03 11.69 -15.65
N GLY A 24 -31.57 12.47 -16.61
CA GLY A 24 -31.37 13.93 -16.49
C GLY A 24 -32.66 14.74 -16.38
N SER A 25 -33.81 14.17 -16.78
CA SER A 25 -35.14 14.80 -16.61
C SER A 25 -35.73 14.66 -15.19
N ASP A 26 -35.20 13.74 -14.38
CA ASP A 26 -35.65 13.51 -13.00
C ASP A 26 -35.11 14.64 -12.09
N ALA A 27 -35.99 15.61 -11.79
CA ALA A 27 -35.64 16.77 -10.97
C ALA A 27 -35.32 16.37 -9.51
N ALA A 28 -35.99 15.35 -8.96
CA ALA A 28 -35.73 14.90 -7.59
C ALA A 28 -34.36 14.23 -7.50
N LEU A 29 -34.00 13.39 -8.44
CA LEU A 29 -32.67 12.77 -8.50
C LEU A 29 -31.57 13.82 -8.63
N ARG A 30 -31.73 14.81 -9.52
CA ARG A 30 -30.75 15.89 -9.66
C ARG A 30 -30.54 16.66 -8.35
N THR A 31 -31.64 17.01 -7.67
CA THR A 31 -31.56 17.70 -6.37
C THR A 31 -30.82 16.84 -5.34
N LEU A 32 -31.08 15.55 -5.30
CA LEU A 32 -30.39 14.62 -4.39
C LEU A 32 -28.90 14.48 -4.73
N LEU A 33 -28.55 14.44 -6.00
CA LEU A 33 -27.15 14.39 -6.44
C LEU A 33 -26.37 15.60 -5.93
N GLU A 34 -26.94 16.81 -6.03
CA GLU A 34 -26.27 18.05 -5.62
C GLU A 34 -26.23 18.26 -4.09
N CYS A 35 -26.93 17.46 -3.30
CA CYS A 35 -26.88 17.52 -1.83
C CYS A 35 -25.64 16.86 -1.22
N SER A 36 -24.75 16.29 -2.00
CA SER A 36 -23.62 15.51 -1.49
C SER A 36 -22.29 16.02 -2.03
N ASN A 37 -21.30 16.07 -1.14
CA ASN A 37 -19.89 16.33 -1.50
C ASN A 37 -19.14 15.05 -1.90
N ASP A 38 -19.79 13.89 -1.89
CA ASP A 38 -19.23 12.65 -2.43
C ASP A 38 -19.27 12.67 -3.96
N LEU A 39 -18.41 11.90 -4.59
CA LEU A 39 -18.47 11.68 -6.04
C LEU A 39 -19.66 10.76 -6.35
N LEU A 40 -20.73 11.33 -6.89
CA LEU A 40 -21.96 10.61 -7.21
C LEU A 40 -22.09 10.40 -8.72
N LEU A 41 -22.39 9.15 -9.10
CA LEU A 41 -22.55 8.70 -10.48
C LEU A 41 -23.83 7.87 -10.61
N VAL A 42 -24.61 8.10 -11.64
CA VAL A 42 -25.65 7.18 -12.06
C VAL A 42 -25.11 6.34 -13.21
N LEU A 43 -25.10 5.03 -13.04
CA LEU A 43 -24.56 4.07 -14.00
C LEU A 43 -25.66 3.22 -14.60
N ASN A 44 -25.53 2.86 -15.89
CA ASN A 44 -26.38 1.87 -16.52
C ASN A 44 -25.93 0.42 -16.23
N ASP A 45 -26.65 -0.56 -16.76
CA ASP A 45 -26.38 -1.99 -16.64
C ASP A 45 -25.03 -2.41 -17.27
N LYS A 46 -24.49 -1.61 -18.20
CA LYS A 46 -23.17 -1.77 -18.81
C LYS A 46 -22.07 -1.02 -18.03
N ARG A 47 -22.41 -0.52 -16.85
CA ARG A 47 -21.52 0.22 -15.91
C ARG A 47 -20.99 1.54 -16.48
N GLN A 48 -21.70 2.13 -17.43
CA GLN A 48 -21.37 3.40 -18.02
C GLN A 48 -22.08 4.52 -17.25
N ALA A 49 -21.34 5.61 -16.96
CA ALA A 49 -21.90 6.80 -16.36
C ALA A 49 -22.87 7.48 -17.31
N LEU A 50 -24.00 7.92 -16.78
CA LEU A 50 -25.05 8.65 -17.47
C LEU A 50 -25.03 10.12 -17.03
N ILE A 51 -25.12 10.35 -15.74
CA ILE A 51 -25.04 11.66 -15.09
C ILE A 51 -24.23 11.57 -13.80
N ALA A 52 -23.75 12.71 -13.34
CA ALA A 52 -23.06 12.89 -12.09
C ALA A 52 -23.45 14.20 -11.41
N ASN A 53 -23.10 14.38 -10.13
CA ASN A 53 -23.18 15.67 -9.47
C ASN A 53 -22.01 16.58 -9.87
N GLN A 54 -22.15 17.90 -9.55
CA GLN A 54 -21.14 18.91 -9.88
C GLN A 54 -19.77 18.58 -9.26
N GLU A 55 -19.74 18.08 -8.01
CA GLU A 55 -18.50 17.67 -7.33
C GLU A 55 -17.72 16.62 -8.14
N THR A 56 -18.43 15.66 -8.76
CA THR A 56 -17.81 14.66 -9.63
C THR A 56 -17.24 15.26 -10.91
N LEU A 57 -17.97 16.18 -11.54
CA LEU A 57 -17.50 16.86 -12.76
C LEU A 57 -16.25 17.69 -12.46
N ASP A 58 -16.27 18.46 -11.39
CA ASP A 58 -15.14 19.30 -10.96
C ASP A 58 -13.92 18.45 -10.60
N HIS A 59 -14.14 17.34 -9.87
CA HIS A 59 -13.06 16.43 -9.47
C HIS A 59 -12.31 15.81 -10.67
N PHE A 60 -13.03 15.50 -11.74
CA PHE A 60 -12.44 14.93 -12.95
C PHE A 60 -12.12 15.97 -14.04
N GLY A 61 -12.35 17.26 -13.78
CA GLY A 61 -12.10 18.35 -14.74
C GLY A 61 -12.96 18.24 -15.99
N LEU A 62 -14.22 17.79 -15.86
CA LEU A 62 -15.18 17.64 -16.94
C LEU A 62 -16.08 18.88 -17.01
N ALA A 63 -16.40 19.33 -18.22
CA ALA A 63 -17.24 20.51 -18.39
C ALA A 63 -18.71 20.24 -18.07
N ASP A 64 -19.20 19.08 -18.47
CA ASP A 64 -20.58 18.67 -18.25
C ASP A 64 -20.77 17.14 -18.28
N ASN A 65 -22.02 16.70 -18.14
CA ASN A 65 -22.38 15.29 -18.20
C ASN A 65 -22.19 14.64 -19.58
N ASN A 66 -22.07 15.40 -20.67
CA ASN A 66 -21.80 14.84 -22.00
C ASN A 66 -20.36 14.32 -22.07
N ASP A 67 -19.42 15.01 -21.43
CA ASP A 67 -18.02 14.58 -21.33
C ASP A 67 -17.86 13.33 -20.46
N LEU A 68 -18.79 13.15 -19.51
CA LEU A 68 -18.79 12.01 -18.59
C LEU A 68 -19.48 10.79 -19.21
N ALA A 69 -20.57 10.99 -19.95
CA ALA A 69 -21.46 9.93 -20.42
C ALA A 69 -20.71 8.85 -21.20
N GLY A 70 -21.02 7.59 -20.91
CA GLY A 70 -20.42 6.43 -21.56
C GLY A 70 -19.07 5.99 -20.97
N ARG A 71 -18.44 6.79 -20.10
CA ARG A 71 -17.22 6.38 -19.38
C ARG A 71 -17.58 5.49 -18.20
N ARG A 72 -16.70 4.54 -17.89
CA ARG A 72 -16.82 3.67 -16.72
C ARG A 72 -16.02 4.22 -15.54
N PRO A 73 -16.35 3.87 -14.28
CA PRO A 73 -15.69 4.43 -13.11
C PRO A 73 -14.15 4.37 -13.12
N GLY A 74 -13.57 3.26 -13.57
CA GLY A 74 -12.10 3.16 -13.65
C GLY A 74 -11.50 4.03 -14.77
N GLU A 75 -12.27 4.35 -15.82
CA GLU A 75 -11.85 5.26 -16.89
C GLU A 75 -11.85 6.71 -16.38
N LEU A 76 -12.83 7.08 -15.55
CA LEU A 76 -12.90 8.38 -14.87
C LEU A 76 -11.80 8.54 -13.83
N LEU A 77 -11.58 7.51 -13.01
CA LEU A 77 -10.54 7.52 -11.96
C LEU A 77 -9.11 7.45 -12.51
N GLY A 78 -8.92 7.23 -13.82
CA GLY A 78 -7.60 7.04 -14.41
C GLY A 78 -6.92 5.73 -13.94
N CYS A 79 -7.71 4.68 -13.69
CA CYS A 79 -7.19 3.37 -13.27
C CYS A 79 -6.18 2.82 -14.28
N VAL A 80 -5.01 2.39 -13.82
CA VAL A 80 -3.96 1.81 -14.69
C VAL A 80 -4.45 0.63 -15.51
N ASN A 81 -5.44 -0.11 -15.03
CA ASN A 81 -6.02 -1.26 -15.70
C ASN A 81 -7.14 -0.88 -16.69
N SER A 82 -7.59 0.38 -16.72
CA SER A 82 -8.62 0.84 -17.65
C SER A 82 -8.05 1.22 -19.02
N SER A 83 -6.72 1.38 -19.11
CA SER A 83 -6.01 1.72 -20.37
C SER A 83 -5.92 0.55 -21.35
N SER A 84 -6.37 -0.66 -20.99
CA SER A 84 -6.46 -1.78 -21.91
C SER A 84 -7.50 -1.51 -23.01
N MET A 85 -7.31 -2.06 -24.20
CA MET A 85 -8.24 -1.91 -25.36
C MET A 85 -9.70 -2.25 -25.03
N MET A 86 -9.96 -2.96 -23.94
CA MET A 86 -11.28 -3.42 -23.50
C MET A 86 -11.91 -2.56 -22.39
N GLY A 87 -11.20 -1.57 -21.88
CA GLY A 87 -11.69 -0.63 -20.86
C GLY A 87 -11.85 -1.21 -19.45
N CYS A 88 -12.46 -0.42 -18.58
CA CYS A 88 -12.68 -0.77 -17.18
C CYS A 88 -13.57 -2.00 -17.03
N GLY A 89 -13.18 -2.94 -16.17
CA GLY A 89 -13.92 -4.17 -15.85
C GLY A 89 -13.58 -5.37 -16.73
N ALA A 90 -12.87 -5.19 -17.84
CA ALA A 90 -12.56 -6.25 -18.78
C ALA A 90 -11.16 -6.87 -18.58
N SER A 91 -10.30 -6.24 -17.82
CA SER A 91 -8.97 -6.76 -17.48
C SER A 91 -9.07 -7.93 -16.47
N PRO A 92 -8.18 -8.94 -16.52
CA PRO A 92 -8.08 -9.97 -15.48
C PRO A 92 -7.94 -9.42 -14.06
N TRP A 93 -7.31 -8.27 -13.91
CA TRP A 93 -7.15 -7.54 -12.64
C TRP A 93 -8.46 -7.00 -12.05
N CYS A 94 -9.48 -6.85 -12.90
CA CYS A 94 -10.79 -6.36 -12.46
C CYS A 94 -11.60 -7.42 -11.68
N ARG A 95 -11.15 -8.68 -11.62
CA ARG A 95 -11.77 -9.76 -10.82
C ARG A 95 -11.77 -9.47 -9.33
N SER A 96 -10.78 -8.73 -8.85
CA SER A 96 -10.64 -8.33 -7.44
C SER A 96 -10.92 -6.84 -7.20
N CYS A 97 -11.42 -6.11 -8.20
CA CYS A 97 -11.74 -4.70 -8.07
C CYS A 97 -13.09 -4.53 -7.36
N GLN A 98 -13.06 -4.05 -6.11
CA GLN A 98 -14.26 -3.88 -5.28
C GLN A 98 -15.27 -2.88 -5.88
N ILE A 99 -14.82 -1.83 -6.60
CA ILE A 99 -15.75 -0.93 -7.31
C ILE A 99 -16.57 -1.72 -8.34
N ASN A 100 -15.88 -2.52 -9.17
CA ASN A 100 -16.55 -3.29 -10.21
C ASN A 100 -17.44 -4.39 -9.61
N LEU A 101 -16.96 -5.07 -8.55
CA LEU A 101 -17.74 -6.10 -7.85
C LEU A 101 -19.00 -5.52 -7.21
N ALA A 102 -18.91 -4.40 -6.51
CA ALA A 102 -20.06 -3.76 -5.88
C ALA A 102 -21.13 -3.33 -6.87
N ILE A 103 -20.73 -2.78 -8.03
CA ILE A 103 -21.67 -2.39 -9.08
C ILE A 103 -22.36 -3.63 -9.67
N LEU A 104 -21.61 -4.69 -9.99
CA LEU A 104 -22.16 -5.92 -10.57
C LEU A 104 -23.09 -6.64 -9.59
N GLU A 105 -22.73 -6.71 -8.31
CA GLU A 105 -23.56 -7.30 -7.26
C GLU A 105 -24.87 -6.51 -7.07
N CYS A 106 -24.78 -5.19 -7.00
CA CYS A 106 -25.95 -4.31 -6.91
C CYS A 106 -26.89 -4.50 -8.13
N LEU A 107 -26.35 -4.60 -9.36
CA LEU A 107 -27.13 -4.85 -10.57
C LEU A 107 -27.78 -6.24 -10.59
N ARG A 108 -27.04 -7.26 -10.11
CA ARG A 108 -27.50 -8.66 -10.13
C ARG A 108 -28.61 -8.88 -9.09
N ASP A 109 -28.36 -8.45 -7.85
CA ASP A 109 -29.17 -8.84 -6.69
C ASP A 109 -30.23 -7.78 -6.32
N ASP A 110 -30.19 -6.62 -7.00
CA ASP A 110 -31.09 -5.47 -6.77
C ASP A 110 -31.07 -5.01 -5.30
N THR A 111 -29.90 -5.07 -4.67
CA THR A 111 -29.66 -4.74 -3.27
C THR A 111 -28.60 -3.67 -3.11
N ARG A 112 -28.66 -2.96 -1.98
CA ARG A 112 -27.61 -2.01 -1.61
C ARG A 112 -26.33 -2.75 -1.27
N VAL A 113 -25.20 -2.30 -1.85
CA VAL A 113 -23.86 -2.81 -1.58
C VAL A 113 -22.97 -1.69 -1.06
N SER A 114 -22.13 -1.98 -0.07
CA SER A 114 -21.14 -1.04 0.47
C SER A 114 -19.82 -1.76 0.66
N GLU A 115 -18.77 -1.31 -0.03
CA GLU A 115 -17.46 -1.93 -0.04
C GLU A 115 -16.33 -0.90 0.06
N ASN A 116 -15.17 -1.36 0.52
CA ASN A 116 -13.96 -0.56 0.51
C ASN A 116 -13.08 -0.97 -0.67
N ALA A 117 -12.74 -0.03 -1.52
CA ALA A 117 -11.97 -0.27 -2.72
C ALA A 117 -10.62 0.43 -2.69
N THR A 118 -9.58 -0.22 -3.20
CA THR A 118 -8.30 0.39 -3.51
C THR A 118 -8.05 0.32 -4.99
N VAL A 119 -7.81 1.46 -5.62
CA VAL A 119 -7.58 1.59 -7.07
C VAL A 119 -6.19 2.18 -7.30
N CYS A 120 -5.43 1.57 -8.19
CA CYS A 120 -4.18 2.13 -8.67
C CYS A 120 -4.48 3.06 -9.85
N VAL A 121 -4.20 4.36 -9.67
CA VAL A 121 -4.46 5.39 -10.66
C VAL A 121 -3.18 5.91 -11.27
N ASN A 122 -3.23 6.32 -12.55
CA ASN A 122 -2.13 6.99 -13.22
C ASN A 122 -1.92 8.38 -12.61
N HIS A 123 -0.67 8.72 -12.30
CA HIS A 123 -0.29 10.02 -11.80
C HIS A 123 1.04 10.44 -12.46
N PRO A 124 1.31 11.75 -12.68
CA PRO A 124 2.56 12.20 -13.31
C PRO A 124 3.85 11.73 -12.62
N LYS A 125 3.80 11.46 -11.31
CA LYS A 125 4.92 10.93 -10.50
C LYS A 125 4.95 9.40 -10.41
N GLY A 126 4.22 8.70 -11.27
CA GLY A 126 4.07 7.25 -11.26
C GLY A 126 2.74 6.77 -10.65
N PRO A 127 2.36 5.50 -10.82
CA PRO A 127 1.10 4.97 -10.33
C PRO A 127 0.91 5.18 -8.83
N GLN A 128 -0.27 5.63 -8.43
CA GLN A 128 -0.63 5.87 -7.03
C GLN A 128 -1.85 5.06 -6.62
N SER A 129 -1.85 4.56 -5.38
CA SER A 129 -3.02 3.90 -4.80
C SER A 129 -3.94 4.92 -4.14
N ARG A 130 -5.22 4.90 -4.54
CA ARG A 130 -6.30 5.65 -3.89
C ARG A 130 -7.31 4.72 -3.28
N CYS A 131 -7.79 5.05 -2.09
CA CYS A 131 -8.80 4.29 -1.36
C CYS A 131 -10.14 5.00 -1.43
N PHE A 132 -11.19 4.23 -1.69
CA PHE A 132 -12.56 4.72 -1.76
C PHE A 132 -13.49 3.85 -0.92
N GLN A 133 -14.42 4.46 -0.22
CA GLN A 133 -15.63 3.79 0.20
C GLN A 133 -16.62 3.86 -0.96
N VAL A 134 -17.07 2.70 -1.42
CA VAL A 134 -17.99 2.56 -2.55
C VAL A 134 -19.35 2.18 -2.01
N ARG A 135 -20.38 2.92 -2.37
CA ARG A 135 -21.77 2.56 -2.06
C ARG A 135 -22.56 2.52 -3.36
N CYS A 136 -23.21 1.41 -3.61
CA CYS A 136 -24.06 1.19 -4.76
C CYS A 136 -25.49 0.98 -4.29
N ILE A 137 -26.42 1.73 -4.85
CA ILE A 137 -27.86 1.64 -4.55
C ILE A 137 -28.60 1.38 -5.86
N PRO A 138 -29.44 0.33 -5.95
CA PRO A 138 -30.23 0.11 -7.15
C PRO A 138 -31.21 1.26 -7.35
N TYR A 139 -31.28 1.74 -8.57
CA TYR A 139 -32.21 2.78 -9.00
C TYR A 139 -32.94 2.33 -10.25
N ARG A 140 -34.23 2.57 -10.33
CA ARG A 140 -35.05 2.20 -11.49
C ARG A 140 -35.73 3.44 -12.07
N SER A 141 -35.62 3.60 -13.36
CA SER A 141 -36.34 4.63 -14.12
C SER A 141 -36.86 4.02 -15.40
N ASP A 142 -38.17 4.15 -15.70
CA ASP A 142 -38.85 3.63 -16.89
C ASP A 142 -38.42 2.19 -17.24
N ASN A 143 -38.48 1.28 -16.25
CA ASN A 143 -38.14 -0.12 -16.42
C ASN A 143 -36.63 -0.39 -16.69
N GLN A 144 -35.76 0.62 -16.65
CA GLN A 144 -34.31 0.46 -16.76
C GLN A 144 -33.70 0.19 -15.42
N ARG A 145 -32.74 -0.73 -15.37
CA ARG A 145 -31.92 -1.01 -14.19
C ARG A 145 -30.69 -0.10 -14.19
N LEU A 146 -30.60 0.74 -13.19
CA LEU A 146 -29.53 1.69 -13.01
C LEU A 146 -28.92 1.52 -11.61
N VAL A 147 -27.75 2.04 -11.39
CA VAL A 147 -27.06 2.05 -10.09
C VAL A 147 -26.65 3.48 -9.76
N LEU A 148 -27.12 3.99 -8.63
CA LEU A 148 -26.55 5.18 -8.02
C LEU A 148 -25.31 4.75 -7.25
N THR A 149 -24.16 5.24 -7.66
CA THR A 149 -22.86 4.91 -7.07
C THR A 149 -22.25 6.13 -6.42
N SER A 150 -21.93 6.03 -5.13
CA SER A 150 -21.15 7.01 -4.39
C SER A 150 -19.73 6.50 -4.21
N LEU A 151 -18.75 7.37 -4.48
CA LEU A 151 -17.32 7.14 -4.25
C LEU A 151 -16.81 8.22 -3.29
N THR A 152 -16.65 7.85 -2.02
CA THR A 152 -16.03 8.74 -1.01
C THR A 152 -14.55 8.44 -0.94
N GLU A 153 -13.69 9.39 -1.28
CA GLU A 153 -12.24 9.17 -1.17
C GLU A 153 -11.82 9.12 0.31
N THR A 154 -11.33 7.97 0.73
CA THR A 154 -10.89 7.70 2.11
C THR A 154 -9.38 7.54 2.23
N THR A 155 -8.62 7.87 1.17
CA THR A 155 -7.16 7.68 1.10
C THR A 155 -6.46 8.29 2.32
N ARG A 156 -6.80 9.52 2.69
CA ARG A 156 -6.18 10.21 3.84
C ARG A 156 -6.50 9.53 5.17
N TRP A 157 -7.76 9.19 5.42
CA TRP A 157 -8.21 8.56 6.67
C TRP A 157 -7.64 7.17 6.86
N ARG A 158 -7.69 6.34 5.80
CA ARG A 158 -7.09 5.00 5.84
C ARG A 158 -5.59 5.06 5.99
N ASN A 159 -4.98 6.10 5.43
CA ASN A 159 -3.57 6.36 5.62
C ASN A 159 -3.22 6.62 7.09
N LEU A 160 -4.05 7.39 7.78
CA LEU A 160 -3.86 7.68 9.21
C LEU A 160 -4.07 6.44 10.07
N GLU A 161 -5.23 5.79 9.95
CA GLU A 161 -5.58 4.58 10.72
C GLU A 161 -4.51 3.48 10.59
N THR A 162 -3.99 3.32 9.40
CA THR A 162 -2.97 2.30 9.14
C THR A 162 -1.62 2.67 9.74
N LEU A 163 -1.23 3.95 9.68
CA LEU A 163 -0.01 4.43 10.33
C LEU A 163 -0.11 4.33 11.85
N GLU A 164 -1.27 4.62 12.44
CA GLU A 164 -1.49 4.44 13.86
C GLU A 164 -1.33 2.97 14.28
N HIS A 165 -1.95 2.05 13.55
CA HIS A 165 -1.84 0.62 13.88
C HIS A 165 -0.39 0.10 13.74
N TYR A 166 0.30 0.53 12.69
CA TYR A 166 1.70 0.20 12.47
C TYR A 166 2.59 0.73 13.61
N PHE A 167 2.39 2.00 13.97
CA PHE A 167 3.11 2.64 15.08
C PHE A 167 2.88 1.92 16.41
N ILE A 168 1.63 1.60 16.76
CA ILE A 168 1.33 0.91 18.02
C ILE A 168 2.01 -0.45 18.09
N THR A 169 2.03 -1.19 16.99
CA THR A 169 2.68 -2.51 16.92
C THR A 169 4.20 -2.37 17.12
N ASP A 170 4.82 -1.47 16.40
CA ASP A 170 6.27 -1.27 16.47
C ASP A 170 6.73 -0.66 17.80
N PHE A 171 5.96 0.30 18.31
CA PHE A 171 6.17 0.87 19.64
C PHE A 171 6.10 -0.19 20.73
N SER A 172 5.09 -1.09 20.65
CA SER A 172 4.95 -2.19 21.60
C SER A 172 6.15 -3.15 21.57
N HIS A 173 6.67 -3.46 20.37
CA HIS A 173 7.87 -4.29 20.21
C HIS A 173 9.12 -3.60 20.79
N ALA A 174 9.31 -2.31 20.51
CA ALA A 174 10.44 -1.55 21.03
C ALA A 174 10.42 -1.45 22.57
N VAL A 175 9.26 -1.16 23.15
CA VAL A 175 9.07 -1.09 24.61
C VAL A 175 9.31 -2.46 25.26
N THR A 176 8.78 -3.55 24.66
CA THR A 176 8.98 -4.91 25.18
C THR A 176 10.47 -5.28 25.15
N SER A 177 11.18 -4.92 24.08
CA SER A 177 12.61 -5.18 23.96
C SER A 177 13.44 -4.38 25.01
N ILE A 178 13.09 -3.12 25.27
CA ILE A 178 13.71 -2.32 26.32
C ILE A 178 13.45 -2.92 27.71
N ASP A 179 12.22 -3.37 28.00
CA ASP A 179 11.88 -4.01 29.28
C ASP A 179 12.66 -5.32 29.47
N CYS A 180 12.76 -6.16 28.43
CA CYS A 180 13.52 -7.39 28.46
C CYS A 180 15.00 -7.13 28.79
N GLN A 181 15.64 -6.19 28.10
CA GLN A 181 17.04 -5.83 28.35
C GLN A 181 17.25 -5.22 29.73
N THR A 182 16.31 -4.39 30.19
CA THR A 182 16.37 -3.83 31.55
C THR A 182 16.31 -4.93 32.61
N ARG A 183 15.49 -5.95 32.40
CA ARG A 183 15.44 -7.15 33.29
C ARG A 183 16.74 -7.95 33.23
N MET A 184 17.31 -8.15 32.03
CA MET A 184 18.61 -8.81 31.87
C MET A 184 19.73 -8.03 32.58
N ALA A 185 19.76 -6.69 32.43
CA ALA A 185 20.72 -5.83 33.10
C ALA A 185 20.67 -5.94 34.64
N ARG A 186 19.46 -6.05 35.21
CA ARG A 186 19.27 -6.21 36.66
C ARG A 186 19.78 -7.56 37.18
N ASN A 187 19.84 -8.57 36.32
CA ASN A 187 20.28 -9.92 36.68
C ASN A 187 21.74 -10.20 36.29
N SER A 188 22.39 -9.31 35.54
CA SER A 188 23.78 -9.44 35.08
C SER A 188 24.76 -9.02 36.14
N ARG A 189 25.93 -9.70 36.24
CA ARG A 189 27.05 -9.28 37.08
C ARG A 189 27.68 -8.03 36.49
N HIS A 190 28.27 -7.19 37.36
CA HIS A 190 28.77 -5.84 37.05
C HIS A 190 29.74 -5.67 35.86
N GLU A 191 30.26 -6.76 35.31
CA GLU A 191 31.27 -6.71 34.25
C GLU A 191 30.72 -6.37 32.83
N ASP A 192 29.40 -6.47 32.63
CA ASP A 192 28.78 -6.23 31.28
C ASP A 192 27.76 -5.06 31.25
N LEU A 193 27.71 -4.27 32.33
CA LEU A 193 26.73 -3.19 32.46
C LEU A 193 26.89 -2.10 31.41
N ALA A 194 28.12 -1.81 30.97
CA ALA A 194 28.41 -0.79 29.96
C ALA A 194 27.86 -1.18 28.58
N GLY A 195 27.95 -2.46 28.18
CA GLY A 195 27.41 -3.00 26.97
C GLY A 195 25.88 -2.90 26.96
N VAL A 196 25.25 -3.34 28.05
CA VAL A 196 23.77 -3.28 28.19
C VAL A 196 23.25 -1.85 28.16
N LEU A 197 23.93 -0.90 28.80
CA LEU A 197 23.55 0.51 28.76
C LEU A 197 23.67 1.09 27.36
N SER A 198 24.75 0.77 26.62
CA SER A 198 24.92 1.19 25.23
C SER A 198 23.81 0.65 24.32
N ASP A 199 23.41 -0.61 24.51
CA ASP A 199 22.31 -1.20 23.75
C ASP A 199 20.95 -0.55 24.08
N LEU A 200 20.71 -0.23 25.36
CA LEU A 200 19.51 0.49 25.77
C LEU A 200 19.46 1.90 25.17
N GLU A 201 20.57 2.63 25.14
CA GLU A 201 20.67 3.94 24.51
C GLU A 201 20.34 3.85 23.00
N ARG A 202 20.92 2.88 22.29
CA ARG A 202 20.64 2.67 20.86
C ARG A 202 19.17 2.36 20.59
N ARG A 203 18.53 1.52 21.40
CA ARG A 203 17.10 1.20 21.27
C ARG A 203 16.21 2.40 21.58
N ALA A 204 16.59 3.21 22.55
CA ALA A 204 15.87 4.45 22.85
C ALA A 204 15.95 5.47 21.69
N LEU A 205 17.10 5.59 21.02
CA LEU A 205 17.28 6.41 19.83
C LEU A 205 16.42 5.93 18.67
N LEU A 206 16.37 4.61 18.41
CA LEU A 206 15.51 4.05 17.39
C LEU A 206 14.03 4.34 17.68
N LEU A 207 13.59 4.18 18.93
CA LEU A 207 12.23 4.49 19.33
C LEU A 207 11.89 5.99 19.15
N GLU A 208 12.80 6.88 19.49
CA GLU A 208 12.64 8.32 19.26
C GLU A 208 12.52 8.64 17.76
N SER A 209 13.33 8.00 16.93
CA SER A 209 13.25 8.11 15.48
C SER A 209 11.91 7.63 14.93
N ASP A 210 11.40 6.51 15.42
CA ASP A 210 10.10 5.97 15.06
C ASP A 210 8.96 6.95 15.41
N ILE A 211 9.00 7.55 16.59
CA ILE A 211 8.02 8.56 17.01
C ILE A 211 8.09 9.79 16.09
N ARG A 212 9.28 10.26 15.74
CA ARG A 212 9.47 11.42 14.83
C ARG A 212 8.91 11.10 13.44
N LEU A 213 9.27 9.94 12.90
CA LEU A 213 8.79 9.49 11.59
C LEU A 213 7.27 9.37 11.56
N HIS A 214 6.69 8.79 12.60
CA HIS A 214 5.24 8.64 12.72
C HIS A 214 4.53 10.00 12.78
N ARG A 215 5.01 10.94 13.59
CA ARG A 215 4.46 12.31 13.66
C ARG A 215 4.50 13.01 12.31
N PHE A 216 5.59 12.84 11.55
CA PHE A 216 5.71 13.36 10.20
C PHE A 216 4.71 12.72 9.24
N LEU A 217 4.59 11.39 9.24
CA LEU A 217 3.70 10.64 8.36
C LEU A 217 2.20 10.93 8.64
N LEU A 218 1.85 11.24 9.88
CA LEU A 218 0.49 11.66 10.27
C LEU A 218 0.19 13.12 9.91
N GLY A 219 1.18 13.91 9.51
CA GLY A 219 1.00 15.33 9.22
C GLY A 219 0.70 16.18 10.45
N HIS A 220 1.02 15.69 11.66
CA HIS A 220 0.86 16.45 12.92
C HIS A 220 1.88 17.59 13.08
N THR A 221 2.87 17.66 12.22
CA THR A 221 3.84 18.75 12.16
C THR A 221 3.84 19.36 10.77
N ASN A 222 3.78 20.70 10.67
CA ASN A 222 4.05 21.44 9.44
C ASN A 222 5.53 21.36 9.04
N GLU A 223 6.33 20.68 9.84
CA GLU A 223 7.76 20.50 9.61
C GLU A 223 7.99 19.34 8.64
N ARG A 224 8.85 19.58 7.67
CA ARG A 224 9.39 18.51 6.82
C ARG A 224 10.21 17.58 7.70
N TYR A 225 10.13 16.28 7.49
CA TYR A 225 11.07 15.34 8.15
C TYR A 225 12.50 15.80 7.85
N VAL A 226 13.20 16.18 8.92
CA VAL A 226 14.61 16.58 8.82
C VAL A 226 15.45 15.32 8.87
N ARG A 227 16.07 14.96 7.75
CA ARG A 227 17.06 13.87 7.69
C ARG A 227 18.19 14.17 8.66
N ARG A 228 18.65 13.15 9.38
CA ARG A 228 19.80 13.24 10.31
C ARG A 228 20.91 12.27 9.87
N PRO A 229 21.52 12.51 8.70
CA PRO A 229 22.60 11.64 8.27
C PRO A 229 23.77 11.74 9.24
N SER A 230 24.31 10.60 9.60
CA SER A 230 25.52 10.48 10.42
C SER A 230 26.37 9.31 9.93
N GLU A 231 27.63 9.33 10.32
CA GLU A 231 28.59 8.28 9.96
C GLU A 231 28.37 7.06 10.86
N ILE A 232 28.26 5.88 10.27
CA ILE A 232 28.12 4.60 10.97
C ILE A 232 28.80 3.48 10.16
N LEU A 233 29.20 2.41 10.83
CA LEU A 233 29.67 1.20 10.15
C LEU A 233 28.47 0.41 9.58
N LEU A 234 28.58 0.00 8.33
CA LEU A 234 27.54 -0.79 7.66
C LEU A 234 27.16 -2.04 8.45
N ASN A 235 28.15 -2.73 9.03
CA ASN A 235 27.91 -3.91 9.86
C ASN A 235 27.09 -3.58 11.10
N GLU A 236 27.28 -2.42 11.74
CA GLU A 236 26.47 -2.02 12.91
C GLU A 236 25.00 -1.85 12.55
N VAL A 237 24.70 -1.24 11.40
CA VAL A 237 23.33 -1.09 10.91
C VAL A 237 22.68 -2.45 10.66
N ILE A 238 23.44 -3.38 10.06
CA ILE A 238 22.94 -4.74 9.78
C ILE A 238 22.63 -5.49 11.08
N GLU A 239 23.56 -5.46 12.06
CA GLU A 239 23.33 -6.11 13.36
C GLU A 239 22.13 -5.50 14.08
N LEU A 240 22.00 -4.15 14.11
CA LEU A 240 20.85 -3.48 14.70
C LEU A 240 19.52 -3.93 14.06
N ALA A 241 19.49 -4.07 12.73
CA ALA A 241 18.29 -4.53 12.03
C ALA A 241 17.93 -5.99 12.39
N ILE A 242 18.92 -6.87 12.50
CA ILE A 242 18.73 -8.27 12.85
C ILE A 242 18.30 -8.40 14.33
N ASP A 243 18.97 -7.71 15.23
CA ASP A 243 18.66 -7.74 16.66
C ASP A 243 17.26 -7.20 16.96
N SER A 244 16.82 -6.19 16.18
CA SER A 244 15.49 -5.60 16.35
C SER A 244 14.35 -6.58 16.08
N ILE A 245 14.61 -7.64 15.32
CA ILE A 245 13.60 -8.66 14.98
C ILE A 245 13.76 -9.97 15.77
N ALA A 246 14.84 -10.14 16.53
CA ALA A 246 15.21 -11.41 17.16
C ALA A 246 14.10 -12.02 18.04
N GLU A 247 13.29 -11.20 18.69
CA GLU A 247 12.17 -11.62 19.55
C GLU A 247 10.84 -11.75 18.80
N SER A 248 10.84 -11.56 17.47
CA SER A 248 9.61 -11.62 16.68
C SER A 248 9.07 -13.07 16.61
N PRO A 249 7.76 -13.27 16.83
CA PRO A 249 7.14 -14.58 16.70
C PRO A 249 7.28 -15.19 15.29
N PHE A 250 7.56 -14.36 14.28
CA PHE A 250 7.75 -14.81 12.89
C PHE A 250 9.07 -15.58 12.68
N ILE A 251 10.04 -15.48 13.59
CA ILE A 251 11.34 -16.13 13.48
C ILE A 251 11.33 -17.52 14.11
N VAL A 252 10.37 -17.80 15.01
CA VAL A 252 10.32 -19.07 15.74
C VAL A 252 10.33 -20.26 14.79
N GLY A 253 11.31 -21.15 14.96
CA GLY A 253 11.49 -22.34 14.12
C GLY A 253 12.06 -22.08 12.73
N LYS A 254 12.63 -20.91 12.48
CA LYS A 254 13.25 -20.52 11.20
C LYS A 254 14.68 -20.02 11.44
N SER A 255 15.49 -19.98 10.37
CA SER A 255 16.88 -19.51 10.46
C SER A 255 17.17 -18.39 9.48
N LEU A 256 18.19 -17.57 9.81
CA LEU A 256 18.74 -16.56 8.93
C LEU A 256 20.08 -17.03 8.39
N GLU A 257 20.17 -17.22 7.08
CA GLU A 257 21.42 -17.46 6.37
C GLU A 257 22.00 -16.13 5.90
N ARG A 258 23.22 -15.83 6.32
CA ARG A 258 23.94 -14.60 5.92
C ARG A 258 25.04 -14.97 4.96
N ALA A 259 25.02 -14.38 3.76
CA ALA A 259 26.18 -14.44 2.90
C ALA A 259 27.22 -13.43 3.39
N LYS A 260 28.47 -13.82 3.45
CA LYS A 260 29.69 -13.11 3.89
C LYS A 260 29.46 -11.77 4.63
N LYS A 261 30.19 -11.55 5.74
CA LYS A 261 30.23 -10.24 6.41
C LYS A 261 30.44 -9.12 5.38
N ALA A 262 29.58 -8.11 5.42
CA ALA A 262 29.83 -6.86 4.74
C ALA A 262 31.20 -6.32 5.20
N SER A 263 31.94 -5.67 4.32
CA SER A 263 33.21 -5.03 4.66
C SER A 263 32.97 -3.98 5.76
N ASP A 264 34.04 -3.62 6.52
CA ASP A 264 34.01 -2.52 7.50
C ASP A 264 33.85 -1.16 6.78
N THR A 265 32.83 -1.06 5.93
CA THR A 265 32.53 0.14 5.14
C THR A 265 31.78 1.14 6.04
N ARG A 266 32.32 2.36 6.11
CA ARG A 266 31.62 3.48 6.73
C ARG A 266 30.66 4.08 5.72
N ILE A 267 29.45 4.37 6.17
CA ILE A 267 28.38 4.96 5.36
C ILE A 267 27.90 6.23 6.05
N TYR A 268 27.53 7.26 5.25
CA TYR A 268 26.97 8.50 5.74
C TYR A 268 25.54 8.65 5.23
N LEU A 269 24.58 8.34 6.07
CA LEU A 269 23.15 8.42 5.76
C LEU A 269 22.32 8.46 7.06
N ASP A 270 21.01 8.57 6.91
CA ASP A 270 20.05 8.40 8.01
C ASP A 270 19.90 6.90 8.31
N TRP A 271 20.84 6.37 9.11
CA TRP A 271 20.93 4.94 9.39
C TRP A 271 19.74 4.40 10.17
N GLU A 272 19.05 5.25 10.96
CA GLU A 272 17.84 4.87 11.68
C GLU A 272 16.75 4.43 10.70
N ILE A 273 16.58 5.17 9.60
CA ILE A 273 15.66 4.80 8.52
C ILE A 273 16.11 3.52 7.81
N LEU A 274 17.43 3.35 7.59
CA LEU A 274 17.94 2.13 6.95
C LEU A 274 17.68 0.90 7.82
N VAL A 275 17.94 0.97 9.14
CA VAL A 275 17.58 -0.11 10.09
C VAL A 275 16.11 -0.48 9.92
N ARG A 276 15.23 0.52 9.85
CA ARG A 276 13.78 0.31 9.70
C ARG A 276 13.41 -0.38 8.39
N VAL A 277 14.04 0.02 7.31
CA VAL A 277 13.81 -0.62 5.98
C VAL A 277 14.24 -2.08 6.02
N LEU A 278 15.45 -2.36 6.52
CA LEU A 278 15.99 -3.72 6.62
C LEU A 278 15.15 -4.59 7.58
N GLN A 279 14.73 -4.06 8.70
CA GLN A 279 13.81 -4.73 9.63
C GLN A 279 12.52 -5.17 8.92
N ASN A 280 11.89 -4.27 8.16
CA ASN A 280 10.67 -4.58 7.42
C ASN A 280 10.91 -5.63 6.31
N MET A 281 12.04 -5.55 5.60
CA MET A 281 12.40 -6.55 4.59
C MET A 281 12.57 -7.94 5.21
N LEU A 282 13.28 -8.03 6.33
CA LEU A 282 13.52 -9.28 7.06
C LEU A 282 12.23 -9.85 7.65
N LEU A 283 11.42 -9.02 8.34
CA LEU A 283 10.14 -9.47 8.90
C LEU A 283 9.19 -9.99 7.82
N ASN A 284 9.09 -9.31 6.68
CA ASN A 284 8.30 -9.80 5.55
C ASN A 284 8.80 -11.16 5.04
N ALA A 285 10.10 -11.32 4.92
CA ALA A 285 10.67 -12.58 4.47
C ALA A 285 10.41 -13.71 5.48
N PHE A 286 10.56 -13.46 6.78
CA PHE A 286 10.26 -14.44 7.83
C PHE A 286 8.77 -14.75 7.93
N GLU A 287 7.88 -13.78 7.79
CA GLU A 287 6.43 -14.02 7.80
C GLU A 287 6.01 -14.97 6.69
N HIS A 288 6.67 -14.89 5.53
CA HIS A 288 6.41 -15.73 4.36
C HIS A 288 7.32 -16.95 4.24
N THR A 289 8.06 -17.28 5.29
CA THR A 289 8.91 -18.49 5.36
C THR A 289 8.24 -19.53 6.24
N ASP A 290 8.24 -20.79 5.81
CA ASP A 290 7.68 -21.90 6.59
C ASP A 290 8.63 -22.32 7.72
N PRO A 291 8.13 -22.87 8.83
CA PRO A 291 8.97 -23.45 9.89
C PRO A 291 9.97 -24.48 9.33
N GLY A 292 11.18 -24.49 9.86
CA GLY A 292 12.27 -25.37 9.41
C GLY A 292 13.01 -24.89 8.16
N ARG A 293 12.63 -23.73 7.59
CA ARG A 293 13.32 -23.14 6.44
C ARG A 293 14.09 -21.87 6.82
N SER A 294 14.97 -21.44 5.92
CA SER A 294 15.81 -20.25 6.09
C SER A 294 15.36 -19.07 5.23
N VAL A 295 15.59 -17.86 5.74
CA VAL A 295 15.63 -16.60 5.01
C VAL A 295 17.10 -16.34 4.65
N ARG A 296 17.39 -15.92 3.42
CA ARG A 296 18.75 -15.52 3.02
C ARG A 296 18.85 -14.00 2.98
N PHE A 297 19.91 -13.49 3.59
CA PHE A 297 20.22 -12.06 3.61
C PHE A 297 21.64 -11.84 3.07
N GLU A 298 21.75 -11.07 2.01
CA GLU A 298 23.00 -10.78 1.32
C GLU A 298 23.19 -9.28 1.18
N VAL A 299 24.43 -8.84 1.38
CA VAL A 299 24.82 -7.44 1.17
C VAL A 299 25.99 -7.42 0.18
N SER A 300 25.86 -6.62 -0.85
CA SER A 300 26.90 -6.42 -1.87
C SER A 300 27.23 -4.94 -2.00
N CYS A 301 28.52 -4.63 -2.09
CA CYS A 301 29.02 -3.32 -2.45
C CYS A 301 29.54 -3.45 -3.88
N GLU A 302 28.77 -2.99 -4.86
CA GLU A 302 29.13 -3.12 -6.28
C GLU A 302 30.26 -2.16 -6.67
N ASP A 303 30.23 -0.97 -6.06
CA ASP A 303 31.29 0.05 -6.16
C ASP A 303 31.37 0.82 -4.82
N LYS A 304 32.16 1.91 -4.77
CA LYS A 304 32.31 2.73 -3.55
C LYS A 304 31.06 3.50 -3.17
N ASP A 305 30.15 3.67 -4.10
CA ASP A 305 28.99 4.55 -3.98
C ASP A 305 27.65 3.80 -4.01
N THR A 306 27.67 2.47 -4.27
CA THR A 306 26.44 1.67 -4.41
C THR A 306 26.47 0.46 -3.50
N ILE A 307 25.46 0.36 -2.63
CA ILE A 307 25.23 -0.77 -1.74
C ILE A 307 23.88 -1.39 -2.06
N SER A 308 23.88 -2.72 -2.19
CA SER A 308 22.65 -3.50 -2.42
C SER A 308 22.42 -4.49 -1.29
N PHE A 309 21.16 -4.54 -0.84
CA PHE A 309 20.67 -5.48 0.19
C PHE A 309 19.64 -6.39 -0.44
N ASN A 310 19.90 -7.70 -0.40
CA ASN A 310 19.02 -8.74 -0.92
C ASN A 310 18.44 -9.56 0.23
N VAL A 311 17.12 -9.68 0.29
CA VAL A 311 16.43 -10.55 1.25
C VAL A 311 15.57 -11.54 0.47
N TRP A 312 15.91 -12.81 0.55
CA TRP A 312 15.23 -13.89 -0.16
C TRP A 312 14.43 -14.78 0.80
N ASN A 313 13.26 -15.19 0.35
CA ASN A 313 12.47 -16.25 0.95
C ASN A 313 11.96 -17.23 -0.13
N HIS A 314 11.60 -18.45 0.29
CA HIS A 314 11.22 -19.52 -0.63
C HIS A 314 9.81 -19.40 -1.24
N ARG A 315 8.96 -18.46 -0.78
CA ARG A 315 7.60 -18.29 -1.32
C ARG A 315 7.59 -17.40 -2.54
N GLN A 316 6.85 -17.84 -3.54
CA GLN A 316 6.61 -17.05 -4.75
C GLN A 316 5.48 -16.04 -4.52
N VAL A 317 5.65 -14.84 -5.04
CA VAL A 317 4.57 -13.86 -5.17
C VAL A 317 3.70 -14.21 -6.37
N ILE A 318 2.43 -14.54 -6.13
CA ILE A 318 1.51 -14.87 -7.21
C ILE A 318 1.34 -13.69 -8.17
N GLU A 319 1.19 -13.97 -9.46
CA GLU A 319 1.18 -12.97 -10.53
C GLU A 319 0.19 -11.83 -10.28
N GLN A 320 -0.98 -12.13 -9.74
CA GLN A 320 -2.02 -11.15 -9.39
C GLN A 320 -1.58 -10.14 -8.32
N MET A 321 -0.56 -10.45 -7.53
CA MET A 321 -0.03 -9.61 -6.45
C MET A 321 1.19 -8.78 -6.88
N ARG A 322 1.89 -9.18 -7.96
CA ARG A 322 3.15 -8.54 -8.39
C ARG A 322 3.03 -7.04 -8.58
N LEU A 323 1.95 -6.57 -9.24
CA LEU A 323 1.74 -5.13 -9.48
C LEU A 323 1.28 -4.35 -8.24
N ARG A 324 0.95 -5.05 -7.16
CA ARG A 324 0.34 -4.44 -5.96
C ARG A 324 1.19 -4.57 -4.70
N ILE A 325 2.31 -5.28 -4.76
CA ILE A 325 3.11 -5.62 -3.59
C ILE A 325 3.62 -4.39 -2.82
N PHE A 326 3.93 -3.31 -3.53
CA PHE A 326 4.33 -2.04 -2.93
C PHE A 326 3.16 -1.06 -2.74
N GLN A 327 1.93 -1.49 -3.04
CA GLN A 327 0.75 -0.66 -2.80
C GLN A 327 0.38 -0.73 -1.32
N ARG A 328 -0.02 0.41 -0.81
CA ARG A 328 -0.49 0.55 0.55
C ARG A 328 -1.75 -0.32 0.78
N HIS A 329 -1.88 -0.91 1.97
CA HIS A 329 -2.98 -1.81 2.37
C HIS A 329 -3.09 -3.10 1.55
N PHE A 330 -2.08 -3.45 0.82
CA PHE A 330 -2.07 -4.72 0.12
C PHE A 330 -1.44 -5.81 1.00
N SER A 331 -2.24 -6.76 1.44
CA SER A 331 -1.79 -7.96 2.17
C SER A 331 -2.36 -9.20 1.51
N SER A 332 -1.58 -10.27 1.49
CA SER A 332 -2.01 -11.59 1.04
C SER A 332 -3.01 -12.27 2.01
N ARG A 333 -3.12 -11.77 3.23
CA ARG A 333 -4.04 -12.27 4.26
C ARG A 333 -5.10 -11.22 4.61
N ARG A 334 -6.38 -11.59 4.50
CA ARG A 334 -7.55 -10.72 4.76
C ARG A 334 -7.64 -10.19 6.20
N ASP A 335 -7.02 -10.87 7.18
CA ASP A 335 -7.31 -10.65 8.60
C ASP A 335 -6.19 -9.92 9.39
N SER A 336 -5.11 -9.45 8.76
CA SER A 336 -3.95 -9.02 9.55
C SER A 336 -3.64 -7.53 9.55
N GLY A 337 -4.39 -6.65 8.92
CA GLY A 337 -4.10 -5.18 8.95
C GLY A 337 -2.71 -4.78 8.44
N ARG A 338 -1.93 -5.72 7.91
CA ARG A 338 -0.47 -5.67 7.72
C ARG A 338 0.00 -5.36 6.30
N GLY A 339 -0.80 -4.85 5.41
CA GLY A 339 -0.35 -4.51 4.05
C GLY A 339 0.57 -3.26 3.98
N LEU A 340 1.36 -3.01 5.01
CA LEU A 340 2.19 -1.81 5.15
C LEU A 340 3.68 -2.04 5.04
N GLY A 341 4.17 -3.23 5.37
CA GLY A 341 5.60 -3.50 5.40
C GLY A 341 6.28 -3.18 4.06
N THR A 342 5.76 -3.71 2.96
CA THR A 342 6.31 -3.47 1.62
C THR A 342 6.10 -2.02 1.14
N TYR A 343 4.99 -1.39 1.49
CA TYR A 343 4.77 0.03 1.23
C TYR A 343 5.75 0.90 2.01
N ALA A 344 5.97 0.63 3.30
CA ALA A 344 6.93 1.35 4.14
C ALA A 344 8.36 1.19 3.60
N ILE A 345 8.77 -0.01 3.20
CA ILE A 345 10.07 -0.26 2.56
C ILE A 345 10.24 0.71 1.39
N LYS A 346 9.28 0.76 0.47
CA LYS A 346 9.36 1.64 -0.71
C LYS A 346 9.37 3.12 -0.34
N LEU A 347 8.45 3.55 0.52
CA LEU A 347 8.33 4.95 0.95
C LEU A 347 9.61 5.45 1.62
N LEU A 348 10.16 4.69 2.56
CA LEU A 348 11.34 5.06 3.32
C LEU A 348 12.60 5.05 2.45
N SER A 349 12.75 4.04 1.61
CA SER A 349 13.93 3.93 0.73
C SER A 349 13.96 5.02 -0.34
N GLU A 350 12.86 5.21 -1.09
CA GLU A 350 12.81 6.16 -2.19
C GLU A 350 12.63 7.61 -1.70
N GLY A 351 11.87 7.82 -0.62
CA GLY A 351 11.58 9.15 -0.08
C GLY A 351 12.70 9.74 0.77
N PHE A 352 13.46 8.91 1.50
CA PHE A 352 14.38 9.38 2.53
C PHE A 352 15.83 8.94 2.33
N LEU A 353 16.09 7.75 1.77
CA LEU A 353 17.45 7.22 1.60
C LEU A 353 18.02 7.42 0.20
N ASN A 354 17.27 8.01 -0.73
CA ASN A 354 17.63 8.11 -2.15
C ASN A 354 17.96 6.74 -2.77
N GLY A 355 17.24 5.72 -2.32
CA GLY A 355 17.39 4.35 -2.77
C GLY A 355 16.31 3.92 -3.76
N GLN A 356 16.47 2.73 -4.32
CA GLN A 356 15.47 2.07 -5.16
C GLN A 356 15.12 0.72 -4.57
N VAL A 357 13.84 0.37 -4.59
CA VAL A 357 13.34 -0.93 -4.14
C VAL A 357 12.67 -1.66 -5.29
N SER A 358 13.09 -2.89 -5.48
CA SER A 358 12.50 -3.81 -6.43
C SER A 358 12.33 -5.20 -5.81
N PHE A 359 11.66 -6.09 -6.50
CA PHE A 359 11.63 -7.51 -6.16
C PHE A 359 11.65 -8.34 -7.43
N ASP A 360 12.20 -9.52 -7.31
CA ASP A 360 12.12 -10.58 -8.31
C ASP A 360 11.50 -11.82 -7.68
N THR A 361 10.70 -12.56 -8.46
CA THR A 361 10.00 -13.75 -7.97
C THR A 361 9.94 -14.82 -9.05
N ALA A 362 10.39 -16.00 -8.69
CA ALA A 362 10.42 -17.19 -9.53
C ALA A 362 9.91 -18.39 -8.71
N ASP A 363 9.86 -19.57 -9.34
CA ASP A 363 9.46 -20.81 -8.66
C ASP A 363 10.35 -21.16 -7.46
N SER A 364 11.59 -20.67 -7.46
CA SER A 364 12.55 -20.85 -6.35
C SER A 364 12.27 -19.95 -5.14
N GLY A 365 11.44 -18.92 -5.28
CA GLY A 365 11.15 -17.98 -4.20
C GLY A 365 11.09 -16.51 -4.66
N THR A 366 11.14 -15.59 -3.70
CA THR A 366 11.10 -14.15 -3.92
C THR A 366 12.32 -13.48 -3.27
N THR A 367 12.98 -12.59 -4.01
CA THR A 367 14.04 -11.70 -3.52
C THR A 367 13.54 -10.27 -3.52
N PHE A 368 13.60 -9.59 -2.38
CA PHE A 368 13.48 -8.15 -2.30
C PHE A 368 14.87 -7.52 -2.39
N LEU A 369 15.02 -6.54 -3.24
CA LEU A 369 16.28 -5.81 -3.48
C LEU A 369 16.10 -4.35 -3.09
N LEU A 370 16.96 -3.85 -2.21
CA LEU A 370 17.17 -2.43 -1.92
C LEU A 370 18.54 -2.03 -2.45
N THR A 371 18.59 -1.03 -3.32
CA THR A 371 19.84 -0.41 -3.78
C THR A 371 19.92 1.00 -3.27
N LEU A 372 21.01 1.35 -2.60
CA LEU A 372 21.30 2.69 -2.09
C LEU A 372 22.46 3.30 -2.88
N HIS A 373 22.31 4.57 -3.25
CA HIS A 373 23.38 5.38 -3.85
C HIS A 373 23.92 6.34 -2.78
N LEU A 374 25.12 6.04 -2.29
CA LEU A 374 25.83 6.84 -1.29
C LEU A 374 26.48 8.02 -2.01
N ARG A 375 25.93 9.23 -1.84
CA ARG A 375 26.55 10.48 -2.29
C ARG A 375 26.50 11.53 -1.19
#